data_15a71671d952cb66057309ee74771e39
#
_entry.id   15a71671d952cb66057309ee74771e39
#
_cell.length_a   1.000
_cell.length_b   1.000
_cell.length_c   1.000
_cell.angle_alpha   90.00
_cell.angle_beta   90.00
_cell.angle_gamma   90.00
#
_symmetry.space_group_name_H-M   'P 1'
#
loop_
_entity.id
_entity.type
_entity.pdbx_description
1 polymer ?
#
loop_
_entity_poly.entity_id
_entity_poly.type
_entity_poly.pdbx_seq_one_letter_code
_entity_poly.pdbx_strand_id
1 'polypeptide(L)'
;MTNIEAEKQTSYIGRFAPSPTGPLHFGSLVAALASYLDAKFNKGLWLVRIEDLDPPREQSGATNLILDQLLSLGLEWDNDVLFQSTRLNAYQSALHKMSQKSLTYRCDCTRASIKERGSIYAVSYTHLTLPTICSV
;
A
#
# COMPACT_ATOMS: atom_id res chain seq x y z
N MET A 1 -29.27 8.21 36.41
CA MET A 1 -28.38 9.01 35.51
C MET A 1 -27.32 8.04 35.01
N THR A 2 -27.60 7.39 33.90
CA THR A 2 -26.69 6.42 33.27
C THR A 2 -25.85 7.16 32.24
N ASN A 3 -24.55 7.36 32.55
CA ASN A 3 -23.55 7.80 31.60
C ASN A 3 -23.43 6.71 30.53
N ILE A 4 -23.97 6.97 29.35
CA ILE A 4 -23.64 6.25 28.14
C ILE A 4 -22.31 6.89 27.65
N GLU A 5 -21.19 6.25 28.02
CA GLU A 5 -19.92 6.54 27.38
C GLU A 5 -20.12 6.21 25.90
N ALA A 6 -20.09 7.25 25.06
CA ALA A 6 -20.07 7.10 23.62
C ALA A 6 -18.77 6.34 23.28
N GLU A 7 -18.88 5.05 23.01
CA GLU A 7 -17.81 4.28 22.41
C GLU A 7 -17.33 5.04 21.18
N LYS A 8 -16.07 5.43 21.20
CA LYS A 8 -15.39 6.09 20.08
C LYS A 8 -15.29 5.06 18.96
N GLN A 9 -16.37 4.97 18.18
CA GLN A 9 -16.46 4.07 17.04
C GLN A 9 -15.31 4.46 16.08
N THR A 10 -14.22 3.69 16.12
CA THR A 10 -13.14 3.82 15.13
C THR A 10 -13.77 3.50 13.79
N SER A 11 -13.98 4.51 12.95
CA SER A 11 -14.56 4.30 11.64
C SER A 11 -13.63 3.37 10.86
N TYR A 12 -14.19 2.29 10.32
CA TYR A 12 -13.45 1.37 9.47
C TYR A 12 -12.93 2.11 8.23
N ILE A 13 -11.67 1.87 7.87
CA ILE A 13 -11.06 2.45 6.67
C ILE A 13 -10.45 1.33 5.84
N GLY A 14 -11.09 0.99 4.73
CA GLY A 14 -10.55 0.14 3.70
C GLY A 14 -9.69 0.91 2.72
N ARG A 15 -8.82 0.22 2.01
CA ARG A 15 -7.94 0.83 1.02
C ARG A 15 -7.63 -0.10 -0.14
N PHE A 16 -7.67 0.45 -1.35
CA PHE A 16 -7.09 -0.14 -2.56
C PHE A 16 -5.86 0.66 -2.97
N ALA A 17 -4.75 -0.02 -3.25
CA ALA A 17 -3.46 0.64 -3.49
C ALA A 17 -2.76 0.06 -4.74
N PRO A 18 -3.23 0.42 -5.96
CA PRO A 18 -2.64 -0.06 -7.20
C PRO A 18 -1.37 0.71 -7.58
N SER A 19 -0.41 0.00 -8.20
CA SER A 19 0.70 0.65 -8.90
C SER A 19 0.30 0.97 -10.35
N PRO A 20 0.66 2.14 -10.91
CA PRO A 20 0.23 2.57 -12.24
C PRO A 20 1.08 1.93 -13.35
N THR A 21 1.12 0.61 -13.39
CA THR A 21 1.90 -0.19 -14.36
C THR A 21 1.10 -0.66 -15.57
N GLY A 22 -0.12 -0.18 -15.73
CA GLY A 22 -1.06 -0.53 -16.79
C GLY A 22 -2.49 -0.68 -16.28
N PRO A 23 -3.39 -1.24 -17.09
CA PRO A 23 -4.77 -1.49 -16.68
C PRO A 23 -4.85 -2.50 -15.52
N LEU A 24 -5.92 -2.42 -14.74
CA LEU A 24 -6.18 -3.40 -13.69
C LEU A 24 -6.42 -4.79 -14.33
N HIS A 25 -5.69 -5.78 -13.87
CA HIS A 25 -5.97 -7.17 -14.22
C HIS A 25 -7.05 -7.75 -13.29
N PHE A 26 -7.58 -8.93 -13.64
CA PHE A 26 -8.67 -9.54 -12.89
C PHE A 26 -8.39 -9.68 -11.38
N GLY A 27 -7.19 -10.10 -11.01
CA GLY A 27 -6.81 -10.21 -9.58
C GLY A 27 -6.82 -8.88 -8.84
N SER A 28 -6.43 -7.77 -9.49
CA SER A 28 -6.52 -6.42 -8.92
C SER A 28 -7.97 -5.99 -8.74
N LEU A 29 -8.85 -6.32 -9.70
CA LEU A 29 -10.27 -6.02 -9.60
C LEU A 29 -10.94 -6.80 -8.46
N VAL A 30 -10.57 -8.07 -8.26
CA VAL A 30 -11.06 -8.87 -7.13
C VAL A 30 -10.63 -8.24 -5.80
N ALA A 31 -9.38 -7.80 -5.68
CA ALA A 31 -8.87 -7.15 -4.48
C ALA A 31 -9.57 -5.80 -4.23
N ALA A 32 -9.78 -5.00 -5.28
CA ALA A 32 -10.52 -3.75 -5.20
C ALA A 32 -11.94 -3.98 -4.69
N LEU A 33 -12.68 -4.90 -5.35
CA LEU A 33 -14.06 -5.23 -4.99
C LEU A 33 -14.17 -5.76 -3.55
N ALA A 34 -13.30 -6.68 -3.16
CA ALA A 34 -13.31 -7.25 -1.81
C ALA A 34 -13.09 -6.17 -0.74
N SER A 35 -12.09 -5.30 -0.92
CA SER A 35 -11.81 -4.22 0.02
C SER A 35 -12.91 -3.15 0.04
N TYR A 36 -13.57 -2.90 -1.11
CA TYR A 36 -14.70 -2.00 -1.22
C TYR A 36 -15.91 -2.53 -0.44
N LEU A 37 -16.29 -3.78 -0.71
CA LEU A 37 -17.44 -4.41 -0.04
C LEU A 37 -17.23 -4.49 1.48
N ASP A 38 -16.03 -4.83 1.93
CA ASP A 38 -15.69 -4.87 3.34
C ASP A 38 -15.81 -3.48 3.99
N ALA A 39 -15.30 -2.42 3.33
CA ALA A 39 -15.46 -1.06 3.83
C ALA A 39 -16.94 -0.64 3.91
N LYS A 40 -17.74 -0.93 2.87
CA LYS A 40 -19.17 -0.57 2.86
C LYS A 40 -19.99 -1.41 3.84
N PHE A 41 -19.69 -2.69 4.01
CA PHE A 41 -20.31 -3.54 5.04
C PHE A 41 -20.11 -2.96 6.44
N ASN A 42 -18.92 -2.48 6.74
CA ASN A 42 -18.58 -1.85 8.02
C ASN A 42 -19.01 -0.38 8.11
N LYS A 43 -19.76 0.14 7.14
CA LYS A 43 -20.17 1.55 7.05
C LYS A 43 -18.98 2.51 7.17
N GLY A 44 -17.83 2.09 6.68
CA GLY A 44 -16.57 2.82 6.72
C GLY A 44 -16.26 3.54 5.41
N LEU A 45 -15.07 4.10 5.35
CA LEU A 45 -14.52 4.75 4.17
C LEU A 45 -13.72 3.75 3.33
N TRP A 46 -13.76 3.90 2.02
CA TRP A 46 -12.88 3.18 1.11
C TRP A 46 -12.01 4.17 0.34
N LEU A 47 -10.70 4.06 0.51
CA LEU A 47 -9.73 5.01 -0.03
C LEU A 47 -8.92 4.40 -1.15
N VAL A 48 -8.47 5.24 -2.10
CA VAL A 48 -7.54 4.84 -3.16
C VAL A 48 -6.20 5.54 -2.98
N ARG A 49 -5.12 4.76 -3.07
CA ARG A 49 -3.75 5.26 -3.06
C ARG A 49 -3.00 4.73 -4.27
N ILE A 50 -2.56 5.63 -5.14
CA ILE A 50 -1.70 5.27 -6.26
C ILE A 50 -0.26 5.10 -5.75
N GLU A 51 0.33 3.93 -6.03
CA GLU A 51 1.70 3.59 -5.62
C GLU A 51 2.69 3.91 -6.76
N ASP A 52 2.94 5.18 -6.95
CA ASP A 52 3.75 5.80 -7.99
C ASP A 52 5.19 6.07 -7.50
N LEU A 53 5.88 5.03 -7.03
CA LEU A 53 7.27 5.10 -6.55
C LEU A 53 8.25 4.27 -7.39
N ASP A 54 7.81 3.76 -8.52
CA ASP A 54 8.63 2.91 -9.39
C ASP A 54 8.57 3.41 -10.85
N PRO A 55 9.16 4.58 -11.13
CA PRO A 55 9.10 5.22 -12.45
C PRO A 55 9.43 4.29 -13.62
N PRO A 56 10.42 3.38 -13.54
CA PRO A 56 10.72 2.48 -14.65
C PRO A 56 9.57 1.54 -15.05
N ARG A 57 8.64 1.25 -14.14
CA ARG A 57 7.49 0.39 -14.41
C ARG A 57 6.19 1.14 -14.62
N GLU A 58 6.18 2.44 -14.36
CA GLU A 58 4.98 3.26 -14.56
C GLU A 58 4.71 3.46 -16.05
N GLN A 59 3.44 3.40 -16.42
CA GLN A 59 2.99 3.67 -17.77
C GLN A 59 2.22 4.99 -17.82
N SER A 60 2.55 5.82 -18.80
CA SER A 60 1.83 7.08 -19.02
C SER A 60 0.32 6.83 -19.18
N GLY A 61 -0.49 7.57 -18.44
CA GLY A 61 -1.95 7.45 -18.47
C GLY A 61 -2.52 6.27 -17.66
N ALA A 62 -1.71 5.36 -17.12
CA ALA A 62 -2.19 4.21 -16.36
C ALA A 62 -2.99 4.60 -15.12
N THR A 63 -2.61 5.66 -14.44
CA THR A 63 -3.37 6.17 -13.29
C THR A 63 -4.81 6.51 -13.66
N ASN A 64 -5.01 7.32 -14.70
CA ASN A 64 -6.35 7.70 -15.15
C ASN A 64 -7.14 6.47 -15.60
N LEU A 65 -6.51 5.57 -16.34
CA LEU A 65 -7.12 4.32 -16.77
C LEU A 65 -7.61 3.47 -15.59
N ILE A 66 -6.80 3.35 -14.54
CA ILE A 66 -7.17 2.62 -13.31
C ILE A 66 -8.38 3.27 -12.63
N LEU A 67 -8.37 4.60 -12.47
CA LEU A 67 -9.48 5.33 -11.85
C LEU A 67 -10.75 5.20 -12.67
N ASP A 68 -10.68 5.33 -14.00
CA ASP A 68 -11.80 5.15 -14.91
C ASP A 68 -12.38 3.73 -14.85
N GLN A 69 -11.51 2.70 -14.76
CA GLN A 69 -11.95 1.33 -14.58
C GLN A 69 -12.69 1.11 -13.26
N LEU A 70 -12.23 1.69 -12.15
CA LEU A 70 -12.93 1.61 -10.87
C LEU A 70 -14.31 2.27 -10.96
N LEU A 71 -14.38 3.48 -11.53
CA LEU A 71 -15.65 4.20 -11.69
C LEU A 71 -16.62 3.45 -12.60
N SER A 72 -16.14 2.87 -13.70
CA SER A 72 -16.98 2.09 -14.63
C SER A 72 -17.62 0.86 -13.99
N LEU A 73 -17.01 0.36 -12.91
CA LEU A 73 -17.51 -0.76 -12.12
C LEU A 73 -18.33 -0.32 -10.89
N GLY A 74 -18.57 0.98 -10.72
CA GLY A 74 -19.29 1.53 -9.56
C GLY A 74 -18.48 1.47 -8.25
N LEU A 75 -17.16 1.33 -8.33
CA LEU A 75 -16.28 1.34 -7.17
C LEU A 75 -15.83 2.76 -6.87
N GLU A 76 -16.72 3.55 -6.30
CA GLU A 76 -16.47 4.94 -5.94
C GLU A 76 -15.73 5.00 -4.59
N TRP A 77 -14.63 5.75 -4.58
CA TRP A 77 -13.83 5.96 -3.36
C TRP A 77 -14.26 7.23 -2.61
N ASP A 78 -13.96 7.22 -1.33
CA ASP A 78 -14.18 8.36 -0.45
C ASP A 78 -12.90 9.22 -0.40
N ASN A 79 -13.04 10.53 -0.29
CA ASN A 79 -11.96 11.52 -0.24
C ASN A 79 -11.09 11.59 -1.53
N ASP A 80 -10.02 12.38 -1.46
CA ASP A 80 -9.08 12.53 -2.56
C ASP A 80 -8.20 11.29 -2.75
N VAL A 81 -7.82 11.03 -4.00
CA VAL A 81 -6.83 9.98 -4.31
C VAL A 81 -5.46 10.41 -3.78
N LEU A 82 -4.87 9.56 -2.95
CA LEU A 82 -3.53 9.79 -2.45
C LEU A 82 -2.49 9.26 -3.44
N PHE A 83 -1.52 10.10 -3.79
CA PHE A 83 -0.34 9.68 -4.54
C PHE A 83 0.83 9.44 -3.58
N GLN A 84 1.44 8.27 -3.65
CA GLN A 84 2.51 7.88 -2.73
C GLN A 84 3.75 8.76 -2.90
N SER A 85 4.06 9.20 -4.13
CA SER A 85 5.15 10.12 -4.44
C SER A 85 5.09 11.45 -3.69
N THR A 86 3.88 11.91 -3.36
CA THR A 86 3.70 13.16 -2.58
C THR A 86 4.08 13.00 -1.10
N ARG A 87 4.37 11.78 -0.63
CA ARG A 87 4.62 11.46 0.77
C ARG A 87 6.08 11.13 1.11
N LEU A 88 7.01 11.36 0.21
CA LEU A 88 8.43 11.02 0.39
C LEU A 88 9.03 11.56 1.69
N ASN A 89 8.75 12.82 2.03
CA ASN A 89 9.25 13.42 3.27
C ASN A 89 8.72 12.71 4.53
N ALA A 90 7.46 12.27 4.51
CA ALA A 90 6.87 11.52 5.60
C ALA A 90 7.52 10.14 5.75
N TYR A 91 7.83 9.47 4.64
CA TYR A 91 8.53 8.19 4.65
C TYR A 91 9.96 8.31 5.14
N GLN A 92 10.70 9.34 4.69
CA GLN A 92 12.05 9.62 5.18
C GLN A 92 12.07 9.89 6.70
N SER A 93 11.11 10.70 7.19
CA SER A 93 10.96 10.96 8.62
C SER A 93 10.65 9.70 9.43
N ALA A 94 9.78 8.83 8.90
CA ALA A 94 9.48 7.56 9.54
C ALA A 94 10.70 6.63 9.57
N LEU A 95 11.41 6.52 8.43
CA LEU A 95 12.64 5.71 8.34
C LEU A 95 13.72 6.21 9.31
N HIS A 96 13.89 7.52 9.42
CA HIS A 96 14.84 8.11 10.38
C HIS A 96 14.49 7.73 11.83
N LYS A 97 13.22 7.83 12.21
CA LYS A 97 12.76 7.42 13.55
C LYS A 97 13.00 5.94 13.82
N MET A 98 12.81 5.08 12.81
CA MET A 98 13.09 3.65 12.93
C MET A 98 14.60 3.38 13.07
N SER A 99 15.41 4.08 12.29
CA SER A 99 16.87 3.99 12.35
C SER A 99 17.42 4.39 13.73
N GLN A 100 16.90 5.46 14.32
CA GLN A 100 17.26 5.88 15.67
C GLN A 100 16.96 4.82 16.75
N LYS A 101 15.98 3.97 16.49
CA LYS A 101 15.61 2.86 17.38
C LYS A 101 16.30 1.53 17.02
N SER A 102 17.27 1.56 16.12
CA SER A 102 17.96 0.35 15.60
C SER A 102 17.01 -0.71 15.01
N LEU A 103 15.86 -0.26 14.45
CA LEU A 103 14.86 -1.12 13.81
C LEU A 103 15.09 -1.27 12.29
N THR A 104 16.18 -0.70 11.76
CA THR A 104 16.55 -0.78 10.36
C THR A 104 17.99 -1.23 10.21
N TYR A 105 18.28 -1.90 9.09
CA TYR A 105 19.65 -2.26 8.70
C TYR A 105 19.81 -2.10 7.18
N ARG A 106 21.04 -1.93 6.73
CA ARG A 106 21.38 -1.91 5.32
C ARG A 106 21.44 -3.33 4.77
N CYS A 107 20.92 -3.53 3.55
CA CYS A 107 20.98 -4.81 2.86
C CYS A 107 21.27 -4.59 1.37
N ASP A 108 22.37 -5.17 0.90
CA ASP A 108 22.81 -5.11 -0.50
C ASP A 108 22.53 -6.44 -1.24
N CYS A 109 21.69 -7.32 -0.67
CA CYS A 109 21.36 -8.60 -1.27
C CYS A 109 20.50 -8.44 -2.52
N THR A 110 20.97 -8.94 -3.65
CA THR A 110 20.17 -9.03 -4.87
C THR A 110 19.17 -10.19 -4.80
N ARG A 111 18.12 -10.16 -5.62
CA ARG A 111 17.16 -11.28 -5.73
C ARG A 111 17.87 -12.59 -6.11
N ALA A 112 18.90 -12.54 -6.94
CA ALA A 112 19.71 -13.68 -7.34
C ALA A 112 20.45 -14.28 -6.13
N SER A 113 21.17 -13.44 -5.35
CA SER A 113 21.90 -13.90 -4.17
C SER A 113 20.98 -14.46 -3.08
N ILE A 114 19.75 -13.95 -3.00
CA ILE A 114 18.72 -14.48 -2.09
C ILE A 114 18.27 -15.87 -2.56
N LYS A 115 18.03 -16.04 -3.85
CA LYS A 115 17.60 -17.32 -4.45
C LYS A 115 18.67 -18.41 -4.31
N GLU A 116 19.95 -18.05 -4.47
CA GLU A 116 21.08 -18.99 -4.34
C GLU A 116 21.24 -19.52 -2.91
N ARG A 117 20.86 -18.73 -1.89
CA ARG A 117 20.93 -19.13 -0.48
C ARG A 117 19.75 -20.00 -0.01
N GLY A 118 18.88 -20.42 -0.94
CA GLY A 118 17.66 -21.14 -0.65
C GLY A 118 16.49 -20.18 -0.41
N SER A 119 15.37 -20.43 -1.03
CA SER A 119 14.16 -19.56 -0.97
C SER A 119 13.50 -19.51 0.41
N ILE A 120 14.06 -20.16 1.40
CA ILE A 120 13.62 -20.08 2.80
C ILE A 120 14.57 -19.10 3.49
N TYR A 121 14.10 -17.90 3.74
CA TYR A 121 14.78 -16.99 4.64
C TYR A 121 14.83 -17.63 6.02
N ALA A 122 16.02 -18.01 6.46
CA ALA A 122 16.17 -18.36 7.85
C ALA A 122 15.75 -17.14 8.70
N VAL A 123 14.94 -17.38 9.71
CA VAL A 123 14.38 -16.33 10.59
C VAL A 123 15.47 -15.45 11.24
N SER A 124 16.72 -15.94 11.30
CA SER A 124 17.90 -15.20 11.74
C SER A 124 18.41 -14.14 10.75
N TYR A 125 17.95 -14.19 9.49
CA TYR A 125 18.18 -13.19 8.46
C TYR A 125 16.84 -12.58 8.05
N THR A 126 16.06 -12.21 9.01
CA THR A 126 14.84 -11.46 8.74
C THR A 126 15.23 -10.17 8.02
N HIS A 127 15.28 -10.28 6.70
CA HIS A 127 14.80 -9.19 5.90
C HIS A 127 13.34 -9.07 6.31
N LEU A 128 13.10 -8.38 7.42
CA LEU A 128 11.78 -7.95 7.76
C LEU A 128 11.18 -7.44 6.48
N THR A 129 10.02 -7.91 6.11
CA THR A 129 9.27 -7.57 4.91
C THR A 129 8.82 -6.11 4.91
N LEU A 130 9.60 -5.25 5.48
CA LEU A 130 9.57 -3.84 5.22
C LEU A 130 10.11 -3.63 3.81
N PRO A 131 9.54 -2.73 3.04
CA PRO A 131 9.97 -2.48 1.68
C PRO A 131 11.48 -2.33 1.71
N THR A 132 12.15 -3.28 1.10
CA THR A 132 13.59 -3.23 0.89
C THR A 132 13.79 -2.00 0.04
N ILE A 133 14.23 -0.91 0.63
CA ILE A 133 14.73 0.22 -0.12
C ILE A 133 16.06 -0.27 -0.68
N CYS A 134 15.98 -1.02 -1.78
CA CYS A 134 17.12 -1.21 -2.64
C CYS A 134 17.38 0.14 -3.29
N SER A 135 18.26 0.93 -2.71
CA SER A 135 18.88 2.02 -3.45
C SER A 135 19.70 1.40 -4.56
N VAL A 136 19.24 1.61 -5.80
CA VAL A 136 20.02 1.43 -7.01
C VAL A 136 21.10 2.49 -7.05
#